data_d0bfdc298031c45227674addae1f5589
#
_entry.id   d0bfdc298031c45227674addae1f5589
#
_cell.length_a   1.000
_cell.length_b   1.000
_cell.length_c   1.000
_cell.angle_alpha   90.00
_cell.angle_beta   90.00
_cell.angle_gamma   90.00
#
_symmetry.space_group_name_H-M   'P 1'
#
loop_
_entity.id
_entity.type
_entity.pdbx_description
1 polymer ?
#
loop_
_entity_poly.entity_id
_entity_poly.type
_entity_poly.pdbx_seq_one_letter_code
_entity_poly.pdbx_strand_id
1 'polypeptide(L)'
;MDKENISYIALGSNKGDRFNNLTRALNEIRVDKNNSIEITSSIYETLPYGYKNQANFYNAVIKIKTSYKLIELLNHLKSIEKEIGREKNVRWGPREIDLDILFFNDLIYSNDRITIPHKEAAKRDFVLKPLCEIAPDYIHPALNQKICDICIVESEKTVIGTIQQKLI
;
A
#
# COMPACT_ATOMS: atom_id res chain seq x y z
N MET A 1 11.98 12.71 22.78
CA MET A 1 11.45 11.51 22.08
C MET A 1 10.73 11.99 20.85
N ASP A 2 11.26 11.68 19.69
CA ASP A 2 10.58 12.00 18.45
C ASP A 2 9.26 11.20 18.40
N LYS A 3 8.19 11.91 18.08
CA LYS A 3 6.84 11.33 18.05
C LYS A 3 6.79 10.29 16.92
N GLU A 4 6.65 9.01 17.26
CA GLU A 4 6.44 7.96 16.27
C GLU A 4 5.10 8.17 15.57
N ASN A 5 5.13 8.16 14.24
CA ASN A 5 3.93 8.21 13.41
C ASN A 5 3.55 6.78 12.99
N ILE A 6 2.25 6.56 12.80
CA ILE A 6 1.71 5.30 12.29
C ILE A 6 1.29 5.53 10.85
N SER A 7 1.73 4.66 9.95
CA SER A 7 1.32 4.71 8.55
C SER A 7 0.90 3.34 8.02
N TYR A 8 -0.09 3.32 7.15
CA TYR A 8 -0.47 2.15 6.36
C TYR A 8 -0.04 2.38 4.93
N ILE A 9 0.68 1.41 4.37
CA ILE A 9 1.29 1.49 3.04
C ILE A 9 0.81 0.31 2.21
N ALA A 10 0.28 0.59 1.02
CA ALA A 10 -0.03 -0.41 0.03
C ALA A 10 1.20 -0.71 -0.83
N LEU A 11 1.44 -1.99 -1.10
CA LEU A 11 2.46 -2.49 -2.01
C LEU A 11 1.78 -3.21 -3.16
N GLY A 12 2.19 -2.93 -4.40
CA GLY A 12 1.67 -3.61 -5.59
C GLY A 12 2.75 -3.86 -6.63
N SER A 13 2.70 -5.02 -7.28
CA SER A 13 3.63 -5.40 -8.37
C SER A 13 2.92 -6.27 -9.40
N ASN A 14 3.13 -5.98 -10.70
CA ASN A 14 2.65 -6.83 -11.80
C ASN A 14 3.64 -6.94 -12.96
N LYS A 15 4.90 -6.60 -12.75
CA LYS A 15 5.97 -6.70 -13.76
C LYS A 15 7.18 -7.42 -13.17
N GLY A 16 7.75 -8.35 -13.92
CA GLY A 16 8.88 -9.17 -13.48
C GLY A 16 8.50 -10.16 -12.38
N ASP A 17 9.43 -10.43 -11.48
CA ASP A 17 9.18 -11.28 -10.31
C ASP A 17 8.42 -10.47 -9.23
N ARG A 18 7.10 -10.57 -9.25
CA ARG A 18 6.17 -9.84 -8.39
C ARG A 18 6.46 -10.07 -6.89
N PHE A 19 6.69 -11.33 -6.51
CA PHE A 19 6.96 -11.68 -5.11
C PHE A 19 8.30 -11.11 -4.64
N ASN A 20 9.35 -11.25 -5.44
CA ASN A 20 10.66 -10.68 -5.14
C ASN A 20 10.61 -9.16 -5.05
N ASN A 21 9.86 -8.49 -5.93
CA ASN A 21 9.70 -7.03 -5.89
C ASN A 21 9.04 -6.56 -4.59
N LEU A 22 7.98 -7.25 -4.12
CA LEU A 22 7.35 -6.95 -2.83
C LEU A 22 8.31 -7.20 -1.67
N THR A 23 9.05 -8.31 -1.68
CA THR A 23 10.02 -8.67 -0.64
C THR A 23 11.17 -7.66 -0.57
N ARG A 24 11.69 -7.24 -1.71
CA ARG A 24 12.74 -6.21 -1.77
C ARG A 24 12.25 -4.89 -1.19
N ALA A 25 11.06 -4.42 -1.59
CA ALA A 25 10.48 -3.19 -1.05
C ALA A 25 10.30 -3.27 0.48
N LEU A 26 9.80 -4.40 0.98
CA LEU A 26 9.64 -4.64 2.41
C LEU A 26 10.98 -4.58 3.14
N ASN A 27 12.03 -5.20 2.58
CA ASN A 27 13.35 -5.21 3.17
C ASN A 27 13.97 -3.81 3.19
N GLU A 28 13.84 -3.02 2.13
CA GLU A 28 14.33 -1.62 2.11
C GLU A 28 13.62 -0.76 3.18
N ILE A 29 12.31 -0.94 3.37
CA ILE A 29 11.58 -0.27 4.45
C ILE A 29 12.10 -0.72 5.83
N ARG A 30 12.36 -2.02 5.99
CA ARG A 30 12.79 -2.63 7.27
C ARG A 30 14.18 -2.24 7.71
N VAL A 31 15.13 -2.14 6.78
CA VAL A 31 16.54 -1.84 7.12
C VAL A 31 16.75 -0.36 7.47
N ASP A 32 15.82 0.50 7.08
CA ASP A 32 15.85 1.90 7.47
C ASP A 32 15.46 2.05 8.96
N LYS A 33 16.41 2.53 9.76
CA LYS A 33 16.25 2.72 11.21
C LYS A 33 15.11 3.67 11.62
N ASN A 34 14.61 4.47 10.69
CA ASN A 34 13.46 5.36 10.94
C ASN A 34 12.13 4.61 10.86
N ASN A 35 12.12 3.36 10.41
CA ASN A 35 10.91 2.58 10.23
C ASN A 35 10.93 1.30 11.08
N SER A 36 9.75 0.91 11.55
CA SER A 36 9.52 -0.40 12.17
C SER A 36 8.24 -0.99 11.58
N ILE A 37 8.34 -2.15 10.94
CA ILE A 37 7.17 -2.84 10.40
C ILE A 37 6.46 -3.56 11.54
N GLU A 38 5.20 -3.22 11.78
CA GLU A 38 4.37 -3.77 12.85
C GLU A 38 3.61 -5.01 12.39
N ILE A 39 2.97 -4.93 11.23
CA ILE A 39 2.12 -6.00 10.68
C ILE A 39 2.22 -5.96 9.16
N THR A 40 2.21 -7.15 8.54
CA THR A 40 2.05 -7.34 7.10
C THR A 40 0.79 -8.17 6.82
N SER A 41 0.03 -7.80 5.81
CA SER A 41 -1.09 -8.62 5.34
C SER A 41 -0.61 -9.84 4.54
N SER A 42 -1.53 -10.75 4.26
CA SER A 42 -1.37 -11.72 3.17
C SER A 42 -1.14 -10.99 1.84
N ILE A 43 -0.58 -11.71 0.85
CA ILE A 43 -0.49 -11.21 -0.51
C ILE A 43 -1.73 -11.65 -1.28
N TYR A 44 -2.40 -10.69 -1.89
CA TYR A 44 -3.60 -10.90 -2.70
C TYR A 44 -3.25 -10.84 -4.18
N GLU A 45 -3.65 -11.84 -4.94
CA GLU A 45 -3.60 -11.76 -6.40
C GLU A 45 -4.87 -11.08 -6.92
N THR A 46 -4.68 -10.11 -7.81
CA THR A 46 -5.77 -9.25 -8.27
C THR A 46 -5.70 -9.01 -9.78
N LEU A 47 -6.85 -8.87 -10.38
CA LEU A 47 -6.96 -8.41 -11.77
C LEU A 47 -6.45 -6.98 -11.89
N PRO A 48 -5.85 -6.60 -13.05
CA PRO A 48 -5.41 -5.24 -13.27
C PRO A 48 -6.60 -4.28 -13.28
N TYR A 49 -6.43 -3.15 -12.59
CA TYR A 49 -7.39 -2.05 -12.58
C TYR A 49 -7.09 -1.08 -13.74
N GLY A 50 -8.13 -0.67 -14.46
CA GLY A 50 -8.01 0.25 -15.59
C GLY A 50 -7.57 -0.43 -16.88
N TYR A 51 -6.29 -0.46 -17.22
CA TYR A 51 -5.78 -1.13 -18.41
C TYR A 51 -5.72 -2.64 -18.20
N LYS A 52 -6.63 -3.38 -18.84
CA LYS A 52 -6.83 -4.82 -18.60
C LYS A 52 -5.83 -5.75 -19.31
N ASN A 53 -5.15 -5.26 -20.35
CA ASN A 53 -4.19 -6.08 -21.12
C ASN A 53 -2.80 -6.05 -20.48
N GLN A 54 -2.71 -6.51 -19.24
CA GLN A 54 -1.46 -6.63 -18.48
C GLN A 54 -1.58 -7.76 -17.45
N ALA A 55 -0.45 -8.17 -16.87
CA ALA A 55 -0.42 -9.22 -15.85
C ALA A 55 -1.19 -8.82 -14.58
N ASN A 56 -1.70 -9.82 -13.86
CA ASN A 56 -2.30 -9.64 -12.55
C ASN A 56 -1.29 -9.07 -11.55
N PHE A 57 -1.80 -8.30 -10.61
CA PHE A 57 -1.01 -7.77 -9.50
C PHE A 57 -0.88 -8.75 -8.34
N TYR A 58 0.23 -8.64 -7.62
CA TYR A 58 0.31 -9.01 -6.21
C TYR A 58 0.21 -7.73 -5.38
N ASN A 59 -0.76 -7.70 -4.48
CA ASN A 59 -1.01 -6.57 -3.60
C ASN A 59 -0.96 -6.98 -2.13
N ALA A 60 -0.40 -6.14 -1.30
CA ALA A 60 -0.37 -6.30 0.14
C ALA A 60 -0.46 -4.92 0.82
N VAL A 61 -0.78 -4.91 2.11
CA VAL A 61 -0.72 -3.72 2.96
C VAL A 61 0.13 -3.99 4.18
N ILE A 62 0.93 -3.04 4.56
CA ILE A 62 1.71 -3.07 5.80
C ILE A 62 1.34 -1.91 6.71
N LYS A 63 1.46 -2.13 8.01
CA LYS A 63 1.44 -1.10 9.03
C LYS A 63 2.85 -0.88 9.53
N ILE A 64 3.28 0.36 9.57
CA ILE A 64 4.59 0.75 10.08
C ILE A 64 4.46 1.81 11.17
N LYS A 65 5.44 1.82 12.07
CA LYS A 65 5.81 3.01 12.84
C LYS A 65 6.99 3.70 12.16
N THR A 66 6.98 5.01 12.14
CA THR A 66 8.05 5.78 11.49
C THR A 66 8.32 7.09 12.23
N SER A 67 9.58 7.49 12.27
CA SER A 67 9.99 8.82 12.71
C SER A 67 9.90 9.87 11.59
N TYR A 68 9.75 9.44 10.35
CA TYR A 68 9.55 10.36 9.23
C TYR A 68 8.26 11.15 9.35
N LYS A 69 8.32 12.41 8.91
CA LYS A 69 7.13 13.20 8.58
C LYS A 69 6.54 12.71 7.26
N LEU A 70 5.28 13.05 6.97
CA LEU A 70 4.56 12.57 5.79
C LEU A 70 5.35 12.72 4.47
N ILE A 71 5.90 13.90 4.21
CA ILE A 71 6.62 14.17 2.94
C ILE A 71 7.98 13.45 2.91
N GLU A 72 8.63 13.29 4.04
CA GLU A 72 9.89 12.53 4.15
C GLU A 72 9.63 11.05 3.86
N LEU A 73 8.57 10.47 4.45
CA LEU A 73 8.15 9.10 4.15
C LEU A 73 7.81 8.93 2.67
N LEU A 74 7.06 9.86 2.08
CA LEU A 74 6.74 9.82 0.65
C LEU A 74 8.02 9.79 -0.20
N ASN A 75 8.99 10.66 0.10
CA ASN A 75 10.26 10.70 -0.64
C ASN A 75 11.04 9.39 -0.49
N HIS A 76 11.08 8.83 0.72
CA HIS A 76 11.74 7.55 0.99
C HIS A 76 11.11 6.42 0.18
N LEU A 77 9.78 6.28 0.20
CA LEU A 77 9.08 5.27 -0.59
C LEU A 77 9.32 5.41 -2.09
N LYS A 78 9.33 6.64 -2.61
CA LYS A 78 9.63 6.90 -4.04
C LYS A 78 11.08 6.59 -4.41
N SER A 79 12.05 6.74 -3.48
CA SER A 79 13.42 6.27 -3.73
C SER A 79 13.50 4.75 -3.81
N ILE A 80 12.80 4.02 -2.94
CA ILE A 80 12.71 2.55 -2.99
C ILE A 80 12.12 2.07 -4.32
N GLU A 81 11.02 2.68 -4.78
CA GLU A 81 10.45 2.35 -6.09
C GLU A 81 11.47 2.49 -7.22
N LYS A 82 12.24 3.57 -7.22
CA LYS A 82 13.28 3.84 -8.22
C LYS A 82 14.41 2.82 -8.16
N GLU A 83 14.87 2.44 -6.97
CA GLU A 83 15.94 1.45 -6.75
C GLU A 83 15.54 0.04 -7.19
N ILE A 84 14.26 -0.31 -7.05
CA ILE A 84 13.74 -1.62 -7.51
C ILE A 84 13.62 -1.64 -9.04
N GLY A 85 13.70 -0.50 -9.71
CA GLY A 85 13.72 -0.41 -11.16
C GLY A 85 12.41 0.12 -11.76
N ARG A 86 11.56 0.79 -10.97
CA ARG A 86 10.36 1.42 -11.50
C ARG A 86 10.75 2.50 -12.52
N GLU A 87 10.42 2.24 -13.77
CA GLU A 87 10.52 3.21 -14.86
C GLU A 87 9.27 4.08 -14.90
N LYS A 88 9.41 5.31 -15.48
CA LYS A 88 8.27 6.17 -15.78
C LYS A 88 7.49 5.54 -16.95
N ASN A 89 6.51 4.71 -16.63
CA ASN A 89 5.64 4.06 -17.60
C ASN A 89 4.34 4.84 -17.82
N VAL A 90 3.61 4.41 -18.84
CA VAL A 90 2.26 4.88 -19.16
C VAL A 90 1.37 4.81 -17.90
N ARG A 91 0.56 5.83 -17.68
CA ARG A 91 -0.46 5.86 -16.63
C ARG A 91 -1.28 4.55 -16.68
N TRP A 92 -1.40 3.84 -15.54
CA TRP A 92 -2.06 2.53 -15.41
C TRP A 92 -1.31 1.35 -16.06
N GLY A 93 -0.07 1.53 -16.53
CA GLY A 93 0.75 0.47 -17.11
C GLY A 93 1.37 -0.49 -16.08
N PRO A 94 2.08 -1.53 -16.56
CA PRO A 94 2.78 -2.49 -15.71
C PRO A 94 3.85 -1.82 -14.83
N ARG A 95 4.00 -2.31 -13.59
CA ARG A 95 4.95 -1.74 -12.61
C ARG A 95 5.69 -2.82 -11.87
N GLU A 96 6.99 -2.62 -11.71
CA GLU A 96 7.84 -3.44 -10.86
C GLU A 96 7.38 -3.38 -9.41
N ILE A 97 7.15 -2.16 -8.91
CA ILE A 97 6.64 -1.89 -7.56
C ILE A 97 5.90 -0.56 -7.51
N ASP A 98 4.85 -0.51 -6.74
CA ASP A 98 4.09 0.69 -6.38
C ASP A 98 3.95 0.74 -4.86
N LEU A 99 4.31 1.86 -4.24
CA LEU A 99 4.26 2.07 -2.80
C LEU A 99 3.44 3.32 -2.52
N ASP A 100 2.23 3.13 -2.01
CA ASP A 100 1.29 4.21 -1.73
C ASP A 100 1.00 4.33 -0.24
N ILE A 101 1.12 5.55 0.31
CA ILE A 101 0.69 5.86 1.67
C ILE A 101 -0.85 5.95 1.67
N LEU A 102 -1.49 5.04 2.37
CA LEU A 102 -2.95 5.00 2.50
C LEU A 102 -3.43 5.94 3.61
N PHE A 103 -2.78 5.84 4.76
CA PHE A 103 -3.07 6.62 5.95
C PHE A 103 -1.77 7.00 6.67
N PHE A 104 -1.80 8.15 7.33
CA PHE A 104 -0.71 8.65 8.15
C PHE A 104 -1.28 9.27 9.42
N ASN A 105 -1.20 8.56 10.55
CA ASN A 105 -1.99 8.85 11.75
C ASN A 105 -3.47 9.05 11.36
N ASP A 106 -4.16 9.99 11.97
CA ASP A 106 -5.54 10.39 11.61
C ASP A 106 -5.57 11.63 10.72
N LEU A 107 -4.48 11.88 9.98
CA LEU A 107 -4.30 13.10 9.20
C LEU A 107 -5.27 13.13 8.01
N ILE A 108 -5.88 14.30 7.80
CA ILE A 108 -6.56 14.67 6.56
C ILE A 108 -5.73 15.80 5.93
N TYR A 109 -5.12 15.52 4.79
CA TYR A 109 -4.17 16.42 4.15
C TYR A 109 -4.17 16.26 2.63
N SER A 110 -4.01 17.34 1.90
CA SER A 110 -3.86 17.30 0.44
C SER A 110 -2.95 18.41 -0.04
N ASN A 111 -2.05 18.06 -0.96
CA ASN A 111 -1.26 18.99 -1.75
C ASN A 111 -1.08 18.43 -3.18
N ASP A 112 -0.24 19.06 -3.99
CA ASP A 112 0.02 18.65 -5.38
C ASP A 112 0.68 17.27 -5.50
N ARG A 113 1.30 16.77 -4.42
CA ARG A 113 2.08 15.52 -4.41
C ARG A 113 1.36 14.35 -3.77
N ILE A 114 0.50 14.59 -2.78
CA ILE A 114 -0.13 13.54 -1.98
C ILE A 114 -1.47 13.99 -1.39
N THR A 115 -2.40 13.06 -1.33
CA THR A 115 -3.65 13.19 -0.57
C THR A 115 -3.75 12.08 0.46
N ILE A 116 -4.00 12.43 1.72
CA ILE A 116 -4.20 11.52 2.85
C ILE A 116 -5.55 11.82 3.50
N PRO A 117 -6.42 10.85 3.70
CA PRO A 117 -6.37 9.45 3.23
C PRO A 117 -6.25 9.34 1.72
N HIS A 118 -5.63 8.24 1.23
CA HIS A 118 -5.48 8.01 -0.20
C HIS A 118 -6.84 8.01 -0.90
N LYS A 119 -6.99 8.78 -1.97
CA LYS A 119 -8.28 9.06 -2.64
C LYS A 119 -9.09 7.82 -3.00
N GLU A 120 -8.40 6.75 -3.39
CA GLU A 120 -9.02 5.53 -3.92
C GLU A 120 -9.01 4.37 -2.91
N ALA A 121 -8.45 4.56 -1.71
CA ALA A 121 -8.31 3.49 -0.73
C ALA A 121 -9.65 2.84 -0.37
N ALA A 122 -10.71 3.65 -0.19
CA ALA A 122 -12.03 3.18 0.18
C ALA A 122 -12.85 2.57 -0.97
N LYS A 123 -12.33 2.55 -2.20
CA LYS A 123 -13.04 2.11 -3.41
C LYS A 123 -12.48 0.82 -4.03
N ARG A 124 -11.27 0.40 -3.60
CA ARG A 124 -10.52 -0.69 -4.22
C ARG A 124 -10.44 -1.89 -3.30
N ASP A 125 -10.99 -3.03 -3.71
CA ASP A 125 -10.96 -4.25 -2.92
C ASP A 125 -9.54 -4.77 -2.65
N PHE A 126 -8.63 -4.58 -3.60
CA PHE A 126 -7.22 -4.97 -3.45
C PHE A 126 -6.42 -4.09 -2.46
N VAL A 127 -7.01 -2.99 -1.98
CA VAL A 127 -6.53 -2.18 -0.86
C VAL A 127 -7.30 -2.51 0.40
N LEU A 128 -8.63 -2.55 0.32
CA LEU A 128 -9.52 -2.74 1.47
C LEU A 128 -9.38 -4.14 2.10
N LYS A 129 -9.29 -5.21 1.29
CA LYS A 129 -9.16 -6.57 1.83
C LYS A 129 -7.89 -6.77 2.66
N PRO A 130 -6.69 -6.49 2.15
CA PRO A 130 -5.48 -6.60 2.98
C PRO A 130 -5.48 -5.60 4.15
N LEU A 131 -6.04 -4.42 4.00
CA LEU A 131 -6.17 -3.45 5.08
C LEU A 131 -7.13 -3.94 6.17
N CYS A 132 -8.28 -4.50 5.79
CA CYS A 132 -9.26 -5.10 6.71
C CYS A 132 -8.66 -6.30 7.48
N GLU A 133 -7.77 -7.08 6.85
CA GLU A 133 -7.06 -8.17 7.50
C GLU A 133 -6.21 -7.70 8.69
N ILE A 134 -5.49 -6.59 8.52
CA ILE A 134 -4.52 -6.11 9.53
C ILE A 134 -5.03 -4.98 10.43
N ALA A 135 -6.10 -4.30 10.04
CA ALA A 135 -6.66 -3.15 10.75
C ALA A 135 -8.19 -3.05 10.60
N PRO A 136 -8.97 -4.10 10.97
CA PRO A 136 -10.41 -4.13 10.75
C PRO A 136 -11.15 -2.99 11.47
N ASP A 137 -10.70 -2.63 12.66
CA ASP A 137 -11.31 -1.62 13.53
C ASP A 137 -10.76 -0.20 13.33
N TYR A 138 -9.80 -0.01 12.42
CA TYR A 138 -9.28 1.32 12.13
C TYR A 138 -10.39 2.20 11.55
N ILE A 139 -10.56 3.39 12.11
CA ILE A 139 -11.57 4.35 11.64
C ILE A 139 -10.95 5.19 10.53
N HIS A 140 -11.56 5.16 9.35
CA HIS A 140 -11.17 6.01 8.22
C HIS A 140 -11.39 7.48 8.58
N PRO A 141 -10.35 8.33 8.64
CA PRO A 141 -10.44 9.68 9.20
C PRO A 141 -11.47 10.59 8.50
N ALA A 142 -11.65 10.43 7.19
CA ALA A 142 -12.57 11.26 6.42
C ALA A 142 -14.00 10.70 6.36
N LEU A 143 -14.16 9.37 6.43
CA LEU A 143 -15.48 8.71 6.32
C LEU A 143 -16.11 8.42 7.68
N ASN A 144 -15.32 8.45 8.74
CA ASN A 144 -15.74 8.10 10.10
C ASN A 144 -16.40 6.71 10.21
N GLN A 145 -15.87 5.75 9.44
CA GLN A 145 -16.33 4.36 9.36
C GLN A 145 -15.16 3.41 9.60
N LYS A 146 -15.42 2.25 10.19
CA LYS A 146 -14.41 1.19 10.31
C LYS A 146 -14.05 0.63 8.93
N ILE A 147 -12.79 0.27 8.75
CA ILE A 147 -12.32 -0.33 7.49
C ILE A 147 -13.11 -1.58 7.13
N CYS A 148 -13.43 -2.45 8.09
CA CYS A 148 -14.20 -3.66 7.82
C CYS A 148 -15.63 -3.37 7.32
N ASP A 149 -16.24 -2.27 7.75
CA ASP A 149 -17.59 -1.88 7.31
C ASP A 149 -17.57 -1.32 5.88
N ILE A 150 -16.53 -0.57 5.52
CA ILE A 150 -16.31 -0.06 4.16
C ILE A 150 -16.06 -1.22 3.18
N CYS A 151 -15.27 -2.21 3.57
CA CYS A 151 -14.89 -3.36 2.74
C CYS A 151 -16.08 -4.17 2.22
N ILE A 152 -17.19 -4.18 2.96
CA ILE A 152 -18.38 -4.98 2.63
C ILE A 152 -19.24 -4.33 1.52
N VAL A 153 -19.22 -3.02 1.38
CA VAL A 153 -20.28 -2.30 0.67
C VAL A 153 -19.93 -1.81 -0.74
N GLU A 154 -18.67 -1.45 -1.05
CA GLU A 154 -18.44 -0.59 -2.23
C GLU A 154 -17.26 -0.95 -3.14
N SER A 155 -16.61 -2.10 -3.00
CA SER A 155 -15.43 -2.39 -3.79
C SER A 155 -15.71 -3.09 -5.12
N GLU A 156 -15.04 -2.67 -6.18
CA GLU A 156 -14.94 -3.48 -7.40
C GLU A 156 -14.25 -4.81 -7.05
N LYS A 157 -14.82 -5.91 -7.53
CA LYS A 157 -14.29 -7.25 -7.26
C LYS A 157 -13.11 -7.56 -8.19
N THR A 158 -11.92 -7.18 -7.80
CA THR A 158 -10.68 -7.49 -8.54
C THR A 158 -9.85 -8.57 -7.88
N VAL A 159 -10.01 -8.82 -6.59
CA VAL A 159 -9.29 -9.87 -5.85
C VAL A 159 -9.78 -11.25 -6.30
N ILE A 160 -8.85 -12.08 -6.80
CA ILE A 160 -9.11 -13.44 -7.26
C ILE A 160 -8.59 -14.51 -6.30
N GLY A 161 -7.72 -14.17 -5.36
CA GLY A 161 -7.21 -15.10 -4.35
C GLY A 161 -6.08 -14.52 -3.52
N THR A 162 -5.57 -15.36 -2.63
CA THR A 162 -4.35 -15.11 -1.85
C THR A 162 -3.29 -16.12 -2.25
N ILE A 163 -2.01 -15.72 -2.18
CA ILE A 163 -0.90 -16.67 -2.37
C ILE A 163 -0.42 -17.19 -1.01
N GLN A 164 0.10 -18.41 -0.99
CA GLN A 164 0.56 -19.04 0.26
C GLN A 164 1.86 -18.43 0.81
N GLN A 165 2.67 -17.83 -0.06
CA GLN A 165 3.90 -17.15 0.35
C GLN A 165 3.57 -15.92 1.20
N LYS A 166 4.32 -15.73 2.28
CA LYS A 166 4.17 -14.58 3.16
C LYS A 166 5.31 -13.61 2.99
N LEU A 167 5.02 -12.34 3.09
CA LEU A 167 6.02 -11.30 3.28
C LEU A 167 6.55 -11.40 4.72
N ILE A 168 7.82 -11.69 4.89
CA ILE A 168 8.49 -11.86 6.19
C ILE A 168 9.50 -10.74 6.37
#